data_f56c49b3c1b130e92a3b77c2b97c2e60
#
_entry.id   f56c49b3c1b130e92a3b77c2b97c2e60
#
_cell.length_a   1.000
_cell.length_b   1.000
_cell.length_c   1.000
_cell.angle_alpha   90.00
_cell.angle_beta   90.00
_cell.angle_gamma   90.00
#
_symmetry.space_group_name_H-M   'P 1'
#
loop_
_entity.id
_entity.type
_entity.pdbx_description
1 polymer ?
#
loop_
_entity_poly.entity_id
_entity_poly.type
_entity_poly.pdbx_seq_one_letter_code
_entity_poly.pdbx_strand_id
1 'polypeptide(L)' 'MQSVLPSRIADAQLAEKDAWKRYAAAKGDNWRAAFDEWAEAREAVLETYLDEAARWPR' A
#
# COMPACT_ATOMS: atom_id res chain seq x y z
N MET A 1 -24.51 -3.17 1.54
CA MET A 1 -24.00 -3.87 0.76
C MET A 1 -22.54 -4.07 0.68
N GLN A 2 -22.09 -5.02 0.08
CA GLN A 2 -20.78 -5.42 0.19
C GLN A 2 -19.89 -4.67 -0.68
N SER A 3 -18.68 -4.52 -0.24
CA SER A 3 -17.66 -3.91 -1.06
C SER A 3 -17.27 -4.87 -2.14
N VAL A 4 -16.99 -4.35 -3.33
CA VAL A 4 -16.55 -5.19 -4.40
C VAL A 4 -15.08 -5.46 -4.31
N LEU A 5 -14.32 -4.61 -3.65
CA LEU A 5 -12.90 -4.83 -3.53
C LEU A 5 -12.58 -5.78 -2.41
N PRO A 6 -11.65 -6.71 -2.63
CA PRO A 6 -11.18 -7.53 -1.51
C PRO A 6 -10.60 -6.66 -0.41
N SER A 7 -10.87 -7.01 0.82
CA SER A 7 -10.39 -6.20 1.92
C SER A 7 -8.86 -6.17 1.99
N ARG A 8 -8.20 -7.22 1.49
CA ARG A 8 -6.73 -7.22 1.48
C ARG A 8 -6.18 -6.08 0.64
N ILE A 9 -6.80 -5.85 -0.52
CA ILE A 9 -6.35 -4.76 -1.37
C ILE A 9 -6.65 -3.43 -0.72
N ALA A 10 -7.84 -3.29 -0.14
CA ALA A 10 -8.21 -2.04 0.50
C ALA A 10 -7.28 -1.74 1.67
N ASP A 11 -6.96 -2.75 2.47
CA ASP A 11 -6.06 -2.56 3.59
C ASP A 11 -4.67 -2.16 3.12
N ALA A 12 -4.19 -2.80 2.07
CA ALA A 12 -2.86 -2.47 1.55
C ALA A 12 -2.83 -1.05 1.01
N GLN A 13 -3.88 -0.63 0.32
CA GLN A 13 -3.94 0.72 -0.20
C GLN A 13 -3.97 1.75 0.92
N LEU A 14 -4.68 1.43 1.98
CA LEU A 14 -4.76 2.34 3.11
C LEU A 14 -3.40 2.49 3.77
N ALA A 15 -2.69 1.38 3.93
CA ALA A 15 -1.37 1.43 4.52
C ALA A 15 -0.41 2.25 3.66
N GLU A 16 -0.51 2.10 2.35
CA GLU A 16 0.34 2.87 1.46
C GLU A 16 0.03 4.35 1.55
N LYS A 17 -1.25 4.68 1.65
CA LYS A 17 -1.66 6.07 1.76
C LYS A 17 -1.14 6.70 3.06
N ASP A 18 -1.22 5.96 4.15
CA ASP A 18 -0.69 6.45 5.41
C ASP A 18 0.81 6.64 5.35
N ALA A 19 1.51 5.71 4.74
CA ALA A 19 2.96 5.83 4.60
C ALA A 19 3.33 7.03 3.74
N TRP A 20 2.55 7.28 2.70
CA TRP A 20 2.77 8.45 1.86
C TRP A 20 2.62 9.74 2.64
N LYS A 21 1.61 9.79 3.51
CA LYS A 21 1.40 10.98 4.32
C LYS A 21 2.58 11.22 5.23
N ARG A 22 3.12 10.17 5.82
CA ARG A 22 4.27 10.31 6.68
C ARG A 22 5.49 10.76 5.90
N TYR A 23 5.65 10.23 4.70
CA TYR A 23 6.75 10.64 3.85
C TYR A 23 6.63 12.11 3.47
N ALA A 24 5.44 12.53 3.09
CA ALA A 24 5.22 13.91 2.70
C ALA A 24 5.45 14.89 3.85
N ALA A 25 5.23 14.43 5.07
CA ALA A 25 5.42 15.26 6.24
C ALA A 25 6.81 15.16 6.84
N ALA A 26 7.64 14.26 6.33
CA ALA A 26 8.96 14.04 6.90
C ALA A 26 9.85 15.24 6.68
N LYS A 27 10.69 15.51 7.65
CA LYS A 27 11.61 16.63 7.60
C LYS A 27 13.01 16.19 7.99
N GLY A 28 13.99 16.93 7.47
CA GLY A 28 15.36 16.62 7.77
C GLY A 28 15.73 15.25 7.26
N ASP A 29 16.43 14.49 8.06
CA ASP A 29 16.89 13.17 7.65
C ASP A 29 15.83 12.10 7.75
N ASN A 30 14.69 12.45 8.31
CA ASN A 30 13.63 11.46 8.49
C ASN A 30 13.00 11.02 7.17
N TRP A 31 13.21 11.79 6.12
CA TRP A 31 12.57 11.46 4.85
C TRP A 31 13.01 10.10 4.33
N ARG A 32 14.23 9.69 4.62
CA ARG A 32 14.73 8.42 4.09
C ARG A 32 13.99 7.25 4.70
N ALA A 33 13.81 7.26 6.01
CA ALA A 33 13.08 6.18 6.66
C ALA A 33 11.63 6.17 6.20
N ALA A 34 11.04 7.35 6.07
CA ALA A 34 9.65 7.44 5.63
C ALA A 34 9.52 6.97 4.18
N PHE A 35 10.52 7.27 3.35
CA PHE A 35 10.49 6.81 1.97
C PHE A 35 10.56 5.29 1.90
N ASP A 36 11.43 4.69 2.72
CA ASP A 36 11.54 3.23 2.74
C ASP A 36 10.22 2.61 3.16
N GLU A 37 9.56 3.20 4.15
CA GLU A 37 8.27 2.71 4.59
C GLU A 37 7.24 2.77 3.48
N TRP A 38 7.23 3.90 2.78
CA TRP A 38 6.27 4.05 1.70
C TRP A 38 6.56 3.07 0.56
N ALA A 39 7.83 2.87 0.24
CA ALA A 39 8.20 1.97 -0.84
C ALA A 39 7.78 0.54 -0.51
N GLU A 40 7.96 0.14 0.73
CA GLU A 40 7.53 -1.19 1.16
C GLU A 40 6.02 -1.33 1.09
N ALA A 41 5.31 -0.29 1.52
CA ALA A 41 3.85 -0.35 1.48
C ALA A 41 3.36 -0.42 0.03
N ARG A 42 4.03 0.30 -0.85
CA ARG A 42 3.66 0.28 -2.26
C ARG A 42 3.89 -1.10 -2.86
N GLU A 43 5.00 -1.71 -2.49
CA GLU A 43 5.28 -3.04 -2.98
C GLU A 43 4.25 -4.04 -2.49
N ALA A 44 3.82 -3.88 -1.25
CA ALA A 44 2.80 -4.76 -0.71
C ALA A 44 1.48 -4.62 -1.48
N VAL A 45 1.15 -3.40 -1.91
CA VAL A 45 -0.04 -3.19 -2.71
C VAL A 45 0.08 -3.95 -4.03
N LEU A 46 1.23 -3.84 -4.68
CA LEU A 46 1.42 -4.52 -5.95
C LEU A 46 1.34 -6.02 -5.79
N GLU A 47 1.96 -6.55 -4.77
CA GLU A 47 1.93 -7.99 -4.53
C GLU A 47 0.50 -8.45 -4.25
N THR A 48 -0.24 -7.66 -3.51
CA THR A 48 -1.61 -8.03 -3.21
C THR A 48 -2.45 -8.05 -4.47
N TYR A 49 -2.25 -7.06 -5.35
CA TYR A 49 -2.97 -7.05 -6.62
C TYR A 49 -2.63 -8.27 -7.45
N LEU A 50 -1.36 -8.59 -7.55
CA LEU A 50 -0.95 -9.74 -8.35
C LEU A 50 -1.51 -11.03 -7.77
N ASP A 51 -1.49 -11.14 -6.46
CA ASP A 51 -2.01 -12.33 -5.81
C ASP A 51 -3.49 -12.49 -6.05
N GLU A 52 -4.24 -11.41 -5.94
CA GLU A 52 -5.67 -11.47 -6.15
C GLU A 52 -6.00 -11.75 -7.61
N ALA A 53 -5.24 -11.14 -8.52
CA ALA A 53 -5.47 -11.38 -9.94
C ALA A 53 -5.23 -12.83 -10.30
N ALA A 54 -4.24 -13.44 -9.67
CA ALA A 54 -3.94 -14.84 -9.95
C ALA A 54 -5.05 -15.76 -9.49
N ARG A 55 -5.84 -15.32 -8.53
CA ARG A 55 -6.92 -16.15 -8.03
C ARG A 55 -8.20 -16.02 -8.81
N TRP A 56 -8.34 -14.95 -9.55
CA TRP A 56 -9.57 -14.70 -10.25
C TRP A 56 -9.66 -15.59 -11.49
N PRO A 57 -10.82 -16.18 -11.72
CA PRO A 57 -10.95 -17.00 -12.91
C PRO A 57 -11.00 -16.13 -14.15
N ARG A 58 -10.69 -16.75 -15.25
CA ARG A 58 -10.65 -16.02 -16.50
C ARG A 58 -11.94 -16.15 -17.28
#